data_519bfdda37af1492a5248da6db6f13d3
#
_entry.id   519bfdda37af1492a5248da6db6f13d3
#
_cell.length_a   1.000
_cell.length_b   1.000
_cell.length_c   1.000
_cell.angle_alpha   90.00
_cell.angle_beta   90.00
_cell.angle_gamma   90.00
#
_symmetry.space_group_name_H-M   'P 1'
#
loop_
_entity.id
_entity.type
_entity.pdbx_description
1 polymer ?
#
loop_
_entity_poly.entity_id
_entity_poly.type
_entity_poly.pdbx_seq_one_letter_code
_entity_poly.pdbx_strand_id
1 'polypeptide(L)'
;MRGLPALLPVLSLALAQTVIPFWHTAGPPGDRVLEEAIRSFNAGQNAYRLEARYVGDYREAGVKLLAALRSGRPPALFHAELSFLPRLAKEGLALPLDAYLQDLPQDLYPAPLKAGQVGGRTYGLPLGVSVPALYYNKDAFRAKGLKPPMTWAEVERAAEALTSRTAKGMVIATDVWSFNALVMSLGGSLVKDGLPAFTSKEAVEALEMLYRMLKLEVSTRNISGPIT
;
A
#
# COMPACT_ATOMS: atom_id res chain seq x y z
N MET A 1 2.66 -29.43 -69.76
CA MET A 1 3.58 -29.00 -68.67
C MET A 1 2.83 -27.97 -67.84
N ARG A 2 2.36 -28.33 -66.66
CA ARG A 2 1.61 -27.43 -65.74
C ARG A 2 2.64 -26.88 -64.72
N GLY A 3 2.88 -25.56 -64.78
CA GLY A 3 3.76 -24.88 -63.83
C GLY A 3 3.15 -24.88 -62.41
N LEU A 4 3.91 -25.34 -61.40
CA LEU A 4 3.58 -25.17 -59.98
C LEU A 4 3.69 -23.68 -59.62
N PRO A 5 2.71 -23.13 -58.90
CA PRO A 5 2.87 -21.80 -58.31
C PRO A 5 3.93 -21.82 -57.23
N ALA A 6 4.90 -20.94 -57.33
CA ALA A 6 5.89 -20.71 -56.25
C ALA A 6 5.19 -20.08 -55.05
N LEU A 7 5.10 -20.81 -53.93
CA LEU A 7 4.73 -20.28 -52.64
C LEU A 7 5.91 -19.38 -52.14
N LEU A 8 5.74 -18.08 -52.15
CA LEU A 8 6.64 -17.17 -51.46
C LEU A 8 6.43 -17.29 -49.94
N PRO A 9 7.48 -17.54 -49.15
CA PRO A 9 7.32 -17.55 -47.69
C PRO A 9 6.99 -16.15 -47.24
N VAL A 10 5.85 -15.99 -46.59
CA VAL A 10 5.51 -14.76 -45.85
C VAL A 10 6.39 -14.76 -44.59
N LEU A 11 7.48 -13.99 -44.63
CA LEU A 11 8.32 -13.76 -43.47
C LEU A 11 7.51 -12.87 -42.51
N SER A 12 6.85 -13.45 -41.51
CA SER A 12 6.25 -12.72 -40.40
C SER A 12 7.43 -12.13 -39.58
N LEU A 13 7.67 -10.83 -39.72
CA LEU A 13 8.48 -10.10 -38.76
C LEU A 13 7.73 -10.13 -37.42
N ALA A 14 8.09 -11.03 -36.53
CA ALA A 14 7.69 -10.95 -35.14
C ALA A 14 8.38 -9.69 -34.56
N LEU A 15 7.66 -8.62 -34.38
CA LEU A 15 8.14 -7.46 -33.64
C LEU A 15 8.45 -7.92 -32.22
N ALA A 16 9.70 -7.80 -31.80
CA ALA A 16 10.09 -8.13 -30.43
C ALA A 16 9.31 -7.24 -29.45
N GLN A 17 8.67 -7.87 -28.47
CA GLN A 17 7.97 -7.14 -27.42
C GLN A 17 8.96 -6.28 -26.62
N THR A 18 8.58 -5.05 -26.29
CA THR A 18 9.35 -4.22 -25.36
C THR A 18 9.14 -4.73 -23.95
N VAL A 19 10.23 -5.19 -23.31
CA VAL A 19 10.19 -5.67 -21.93
C VAL A 19 10.16 -4.48 -20.96
N ILE A 20 9.22 -4.51 -20.02
CA ILE A 20 9.06 -3.51 -18.96
C ILE A 20 9.35 -4.16 -17.61
N PRO A 21 10.55 -3.96 -17.03
CA PRO A 21 10.87 -4.44 -15.70
C PRO A 21 9.99 -3.74 -14.66
N PHE A 22 9.26 -4.54 -13.89
CA PHE A 22 8.38 -4.06 -12.82
C PHE A 22 8.80 -4.67 -11.48
N TRP A 23 9.23 -3.82 -10.54
CA TRP A 23 9.52 -4.25 -9.18
C TRP A 23 8.36 -3.97 -8.25
N HIS A 24 7.93 -4.99 -7.50
CA HIS A 24 6.79 -4.87 -6.59
C HIS A 24 7.07 -5.43 -5.20
N THR A 25 6.25 -5.00 -4.24
CA THR A 25 6.29 -5.39 -2.83
C THR A 25 5.04 -6.17 -2.40
N ALA A 26 4.16 -6.52 -3.36
CA ALA A 26 2.98 -7.30 -3.07
C ALA A 26 3.38 -8.72 -2.67
N GLY A 27 3.18 -9.06 -1.41
CA GLY A 27 3.30 -10.41 -0.87
C GLY A 27 1.92 -11.08 -0.72
N PRO A 28 1.87 -12.36 -0.27
CA PRO A 28 0.63 -13.09 -0.07
C PRO A 28 -0.35 -12.36 0.86
N PRO A 29 -1.66 -12.38 0.55
CA PRO A 29 -2.30 -12.97 -0.63
C PRO A 29 -2.38 -12.03 -1.85
N GLY A 30 -1.91 -10.78 -1.73
CA GLY A 30 -2.02 -9.75 -2.78
C GLY A 30 -1.18 -10.02 -4.04
N ASP A 31 -0.12 -10.81 -3.91
CA ASP A 31 0.73 -11.24 -5.01
C ASP A 31 -0.05 -11.97 -6.12
N ARG A 32 -1.00 -12.85 -5.75
CA ARG A 32 -1.83 -13.60 -6.70
C ARG A 32 -2.67 -12.70 -7.58
N VAL A 33 -3.27 -11.67 -7.00
CA VAL A 33 -4.09 -10.69 -7.74
C VAL A 33 -3.23 -9.90 -8.72
N LEU A 34 -2.04 -9.47 -8.27
CA LEU A 34 -1.09 -8.75 -9.11
C LEU A 34 -0.59 -9.64 -10.27
N GLU A 35 -0.23 -10.88 -10.00
CA GLU A 35 0.21 -11.83 -11.02
C GLU A 35 -0.88 -12.11 -12.07
N GLU A 36 -2.14 -12.23 -11.66
CA GLU A 36 -3.25 -12.39 -12.57
C GLU A 36 -3.44 -11.16 -13.47
N ALA A 37 -3.37 -9.96 -12.91
CA ALA A 37 -3.43 -8.73 -13.67
C ALA A 37 -2.28 -8.62 -14.69
N ILE A 38 -1.06 -8.99 -14.31
CA ILE A 38 0.11 -9.00 -15.19
C ILE A 38 -0.06 -10.05 -16.31
N ARG A 39 -0.53 -11.26 -15.99
CA ARG A 39 -0.82 -12.29 -17.00
C ARG A 39 -1.86 -11.81 -18.00
N SER A 40 -2.94 -11.19 -17.51
CA SER A 40 -4.00 -10.64 -18.36
C SER A 40 -3.47 -9.53 -19.28
N PHE A 41 -2.68 -8.58 -18.75
CA PHE A 41 -2.04 -7.55 -19.55
C PHE A 41 -1.13 -8.15 -20.64
N ASN A 42 -0.26 -9.09 -20.28
CA ASN A 42 0.67 -9.72 -21.21
C ASN A 42 -0.03 -10.55 -22.28
N ALA A 43 -1.20 -11.13 -21.99
CA ALA A 43 -1.99 -11.89 -22.94
C ALA A 43 -2.86 -11.02 -23.86
N GLY A 44 -3.22 -9.81 -23.42
CA GLY A 44 -4.15 -8.91 -24.13
C GLY A 44 -3.52 -8.09 -25.25
N GLN A 45 -2.19 -8.05 -25.37
CA GLN A 45 -1.47 -7.29 -26.39
C GLN A 45 -0.08 -7.88 -26.66
N ASN A 46 0.58 -7.45 -27.75
CA ASN A 46 1.87 -7.98 -28.21
C ASN A 46 3.00 -6.93 -28.27
N ALA A 47 2.72 -5.67 -27.91
CA ALA A 47 3.71 -4.59 -27.99
C ALA A 47 4.67 -4.57 -26.77
N TYR A 48 4.12 -4.88 -25.59
CA TYR A 48 4.84 -4.78 -24.32
C TYR A 48 4.74 -6.09 -23.53
N ARG A 49 5.74 -6.32 -22.69
CA ARG A 49 5.75 -7.45 -21.74
C ARG A 49 6.18 -6.95 -20.36
N LEU A 50 5.28 -7.00 -19.39
CA LEU A 50 5.60 -6.76 -17.99
C LEU A 50 6.37 -7.96 -17.43
N GLU A 51 7.58 -7.70 -16.93
CA GLU A 51 8.38 -8.67 -16.16
C GLU A 51 8.40 -8.23 -14.71
N ALA A 52 7.49 -8.83 -13.92
CA ALA A 52 7.36 -8.52 -12.51
C ALA A 52 8.39 -9.26 -11.67
N ARG A 53 8.95 -8.56 -10.68
CA ARG A 53 9.87 -9.11 -9.71
C ARG A 53 9.48 -8.66 -8.31
N TYR A 54 9.23 -9.61 -7.41
CA TYR A 54 9.12 -9.32 -5.99
C TYR A 54 10.48 -8.91 -5.43
N VAL A 55 10.54 -7.77 -4.73
CA VAL A 55 11.81 -7.21 -4.23
C VAL A 55 11.86 -7.07 -2.70
N GLY A 56 10.94 -7.73 -1.99
CA GLY A 56 10.84 -7.68 -0.54
C GLY A 56 9.77 -6.71 -0.04
N ASP A 57 9.82 -6.40 1.26
CA ASP A 57 8.93 -5.41 1.85
C ASP A 57 9.24 -3.98 1.36
N TYR A 58 8.44 -3.00 1.76
CA TYR A 58 8.62 -1.59 1.33
C TYR A 58 9.99 -1.02 1.71
N ARG A 59 10.54 -1.39 2.86
CA ARG A 59 11.85 -0.93 3.32
C ARG A 59 12.99 -1.53 2.49
N GLU A 60 12.96 -2.85 2.27
CA GLU A 60 13.93 -3.54 1.44
C GLU A 60 13.87 -3.05 -0.02
N ALA A 61 12.66 -2.90 -0.55
CA ALA A 61 12.44 -2.40 -1.89
C ALA A 61 13.00 -0.98 -2.09
N GLY A 62 12.81 -0.10 -1.12
CA GLY A 62 13.39 1.25 -1.14
C GLY A 62 14.91 1.25 -1.21
N VAL A 63 15.58 0.41 -0.40
CA VAL A 63 17.04 0.26 -0.43
C VAL A 63 17.51 -0.27 -1.79
N LYS A 64 16.86 -1.30 -2.32
CA LYS A 64 17.18 -1.90 -3.62
C LYS A 64 16.98 -0.90 -4.77
N LEU A 65 15.90 -0.10 -4.73
CA LEU A 65 15.64 0.93 -5.74
C LEU A 65 16.75 1.99 -5.73
N LEU A 66 17.13 2.51 -4.56
CA LEU A 66 18.21 3.51 -4.46
C LEU A 66 19.54 2.98 -4.98
N ALA A 67 19.85 1.71 -4.72
CA ALA A 67 21.04 1.07 -5.27
C ALA A 67 20.97 0.92 -6.80
N ALA A 68 19.82 0.54 -7.35
CA ALA A 68 19.60 0.42 -8.78
C ALA A 68 19.67 1.78 -9.49
N LEU A 69 19.11 2.83 -8.91
CA LEU A 69 19.23 4.21 -9.42
C LEU A 69 20.68 4.68 -9.47
N ARG A 70 21.46 4.43 -8.41
CA ARG A 70 22.88 4.78 -8.37
C ARG A 70 23.72 4.01 -9.40
N SER A 71 23.34 2.78 -9.71
CA SER A 71 24.03 1.95 -10.72
C SER A 71 23.56 2.20 -12.15
N GLY A 72 22.60 3.12 -12.36
CA GLY A 72 22.01 3.42 -13.66
C GLY A 72 21.13 2.31 -14.24
N ARG A 73 20.64 1.39 -13.42
CA ARG A 73 19.80 0.24 -13.82
C ARG A 73 18.51 0.12 -12.99
N PRO A 74 17.70 1.21 -12.87
CA PRO A 74 16.42 1.12 -12.18
C PRO A 74 15.40 0.31 -13.00
N PRO A 75 14.35 -0.22 -12.34
CA PRO A 75 13.20 -0.76 -13.06
C PRO A 75 12.45 0.35 -13.80
N ALA A 76 11.70 -0.01 -14.84
CA ALA A 76 10.81 0.93 -15.53
C ALA A 76 9.58 1.27 -14.69
N LEU A 77 9.05 0.31 -13.93
CA LEU A 77 7.95 0.49 -12.99
C LEU A 77 8.36 0.01 -11.60
N PHE A 78 7.90 0.73 -10.58
CA PHE A 78 8.18 0.42 -9.18
C PHE A 78 6.92 0.60 -8.33
N HIS A 79 6.55 -0.43 -7.57
CA HIS A 79 5.50 -0.34 -6.55
C HIS A 79 6.11 0.26 -5.28
N ALA A 80 5.93 1.56 -5.11
CA ALA A 80 6.46 2.33 -3.99
C ALA A 80 5.46 2.41 -2.83
N GLU A 81 5.99 2.43 -1.62
CA GLU A 81 5.25 2.93 -0.47
C GLU A 81 5.06 4.44 -0.62
N LEU A 82 3.87 4.93 -0.25
CA LEU A 82 3.44 6.29 -0.53
C LEU A 82 4.37 7.37 0.03
N SER A 83 4.91 7.16 1.23
CA SER A 83 5.82 8.13 1.87
C SER A 83 7.14 8.32 1.12
N PHE A 84 7.51 7.38 0.26
CA PHE A 84 8.73 7.45 -0.55
C PHE A 84 8.57 8.29 -1.82
N LEU A 85 7.34 8.45 -2.30
CA LEU A 85 7.04 9.17 -3.54
C LEU A 85 7.51 10.64 -3.56
N PRO A 86 7.32 11.46 -2.50
CA PRO A 86 7.79 12.83 -2.48
C PRO A 86 9.30 12.96 -2.69
N ARG A 87 10.08 12.02 -2.18
CA ARG A 87 11.51 11.98 -2.38
C ARG A 87 11.86 11.70 -3.83
N LEU A 88 11.26 10.65 -4.42
CA LEU A 88 11.49 10.30 -5.82
C LEU A 88 11.14 11.45 -6.77
N ALA A 89 10.04 12.15 -6.50
CA ALA A 89 9.61 13.31 -7.29
C ALA A 89 10.58 14.50 -7.16
N LYS A 90 10.98 14.86 -5.93
CA LYS A 90 11.88 15.99 -5.66
C LYS A 90 13.29 15.79 -6.22
N GLU A 91 13.79 14.55 -6.18
CA GLU A 91 15.10 14.19 -6.70
C GLU A 91 15.09 13.92 -8.22
N GLY A 92 13.94 14.08 -8.91
CA GLY A 92 13.80 13.84 -10.34
C GLY A 92 13.95 12.36 -10.74
N LEU A 93 13.72 11.45 -9.81
CA LEU A 93 13.86 10.00 -9.98
C LEU A 93 12.56 9.31 -10.43
N ALA A 94 11.44 10.01 -10.37
CA ALA A 94 10.15 9.58 -10.89
C ALA A 94 9.70 10.53 -12.02
N LEU A 95 9.16 9.96 -13.09
CA LEU A 95 8.59 10.71 -14.20
C LEU A 95 7.19 11.23 -13.82
N PRO A 96 6.86 12.51 -14.06
CA PRO A 96 5.48 12.97 -13.95
C PRO A 96 4.59 12.31 -15.00
N LEU A 97 3.42 11.87 -14.56
CA LEU A 97 2.50 11.05 -15.36
C LEU A 97 1.38 11.85 -16.00
N ASP A 98 1.22 13.14 -15.70
CA ASP A 98 0.07 13.96 -16.10
C ASP A 98 -0.25 13.88 -17.59
N ALA A 99 0.77 13.84 -18.47
CA ALA A 99 0.60 13.74 -19.91
C ALA A 99 0.02 12.38 -20.38
N TYR A 100 0.04 11.36 -19.54
CA TYR A 100 -0.37 9.99 -19.85
C TYR A 100 -1.69 9.58 -19.19
N LEU A 101 -2.33 10.51 -18.44
CA LEU A 101 -3.50 10.20 -17.62
C LEU A 101 -4.83 10.66 -18.22
N GLN A 102 -4.84 11.05 -19.49
CA GLN A 102 -6.05 11.58 -20.15
C GLN A 102 -7.18 10.53 -20.26
N ASP A 103 -6.83 9.25 -20.37
CA ASP A 103 -7.75 8.13 -20.53
C ASP A 103 -7.91 7.28 -19.26
N LEU A 104 -7.64 7.87 -18.09
CA LEU A 104 -7.86 7.14 -16.83
C LEU A 104 -9.33 6.76 -16.64
N PRO A 105 -9.63 5.55 -16.15
CA PRO A 105 -10.97 5.18 -15.77
C PRO A 105 -11.58 6.19 -14.78
N GLN A 106 -12.83 6.60 -15.03
CA GLN A 106 -13.53 7.59 -14.19
C GLN A 106 -14.04 7.03 -12.87
N ASP A 107 -13.92 5.73 -12.67
CA ASP A 107 -14.33 5.01 -11.45
C ASP A 107 -13.26 4.99 -10.34
N LEU A 108 -12.14 5.67 -10.54
CA LEU A 108 -11.09 5.79 -9.53
C LEU A 108 -11.47 6.79 -8.43
N TYR A 109 -11.30 6.40 -7.18
CA TYR A 109 -11.55 7.29 -6.04
C TYR A 109 -10.59 8.48 -6.03
N PRO A 110 -11.08 9.72 -5.85
CA PRO A 110 -10.24 10.92 -5.88
C PRO A 110 -9.16 10.96 -4.79
N ALA A 111 -9.46 10.47 -3.59
CA ALA A 111 -8.52 10.54 -2.46
C ALA A 111 -7.24 9.71 -2.70
N PRO A 112 -7.29 8.45 -3.14
CA PRO A 112 -6.10 7.69 -3.54
C PRO A 112 -5.32 8.33 -4.68
N LEU A 113 -6.00 8.89 -5.69
CA LEU A 113 -5.33 9.59 -6.80
C LEU A 113 -4.55 10.81 -6.31
N LYS A 114 -5.16 11.60 -5.43
CA LYS A 114 -4.52 12.79 -4.84
C LYS A 114 -3.28 12.41 -4.02
N ALA A 115 -3.26 11.24 -3.40
CA ALA A 115 -2.10 10.76 -2.65
C ALA A 115 -0.88 10.49 -3.56
N GLY A 116 -1.09 10.21 -4.85
CA GLY A 116 -0.02 10.07 -5.85
C GLY A 116 0.56 11.39 -6.38
N GLN A 117 0.13 12.55 -5.84
CA GLN A 117 0.55 13.86 -6.28
C GLN A 117 1.60 14.49 -5.37
N VAL A 118 2.59 15.15 -5.98
CA VAL A 118 3.62 15.95 -5.31
C VAL A 118 3.72 17.28 -6.02
N GLY A 119 3.53 18.38 -5.29
CA GLY A 119 3.60 19.74 -5.87
C GLY A 119 2.59 19.98 -7.00
N GLY A 120 1.41 19.36 -6.93
CA GLY A 120 0.34 19.49 -7.93
C GLY A 120 0.52 18.64 -9.20
N ARG A 121 1.57 17.82 -9.28
CA ARG A 121 1.82 16.89 -10.40
C ARG A 121 1.70 15.44 -9.93
N THR A 122 1.19 14.58 -10.80
CA THR A 122 1.00 13.15 -10.51
C THR A 122 2.28 12.37 -10.83
N TYR A 123 2.83 11.65 -9.86
CA TYR A 123 4.02 10.82 -10.01
C TYR A 123 3.76 9.32 -9.77
N GLY A 124 2.57 8.99 -9.28
CA GLY A 124 2.18 7.62 -9.04
C GLY A 124 0.66 7.42 -9.12
N LEU A 125 0.26 6.22 -9.50
CA LEU A 125 -1.13 5.77 -9.46
C LEU A 125 -1.30 4.76 -8.32
N PRO A 126 -2.45 4.75 -7.63
CA PRO A 126 -2.68 3.80 -6.55
C PRO A 126 -2.83 2.38 -7.11
N LEU A 127 -2.00 1.45 -6.63
CA LEU A 127 -2.18 0.03 -6.88
C LEU A 127 -3.19 -0.57 -5.88
N GLY A 128 -3.19 -0.07 -4.65
CA GLY A 128 -4.12 -0.41 -3.59
C GLY A 128 -4.00 0.59 -2.44
N VAL A 129 -5.02 0.65 -1.60
CA VAL A 129 -5.05 1.51 -0.42
C VAL A 129 -5.54 0.69 0.76
N SER A 130 -4.80 0.74 1.86
CA SER A 130 -5.22 0.17 3.15
C SER A 130 -5.82 1.27 4.02
N VAL A 131 -6.91 0.95 4.70
CA VAL A 131 -7.53 1.82 5.70
C VAL A 131 -7.65 1.05 7.01
N PRO A 132 -7.42 1.69 8.18
CA PRO A 132 -7.67 1.05 9.46
C PRO A 132 -9.18 0.85 9.65
N ALA A 133 -9.55 -0.35 10.12
CA ALA A 133 -10.93 -0.68 10.46
C ALA A 133 -10.96 -1.49 11.76
N LEU A 134 -11.96 -1.25 12.59
CA LEU A 134 -12.19 -2.02 13.78
C LEU A 134 -13.07 -3.23 13.46
N TYR A 135 -12.50 -4.41 13.57
CA TYR A 135 -13.22 -5.68 13.55
C TYR A 135 -13.61 -6.05 14.97
N TYR A 136 -14.87 -6.41 15.20
CA TYR A 136 -15.32 -6.82 16.53
C TYR A 136 -16.13 -8.11 16.48
N ASN A 137 -15.97 -8.93 17.53
CA ASN A 137 -16.77 -10.14 17.70
C ASN A 137 -18.17 -9.79 18.20
N LYS A 138 -19.18 -9.94 17.35
CA LYS A 138 -20.57 -9.59 17.65
C LYS A 138 -21.15 -10.36 18.83
N ASP A 139 -20.75 -11.63 19.01
CA ASP A 139 -21.27 -12.48 20.09
C ASP A 139 -20.66 -12.09 21.43
N ALA A 140 -19.35 -11.79 21.46
CA ALA A 140 -18.70 -11.29 22.65
C ALA A 140 -19.27 -9.94 23.11
N PHE A 141 -19.53 -9.03 22.17
CA PHE A 141 -20.19 -7.75 22.46
C PHE A 141 -21.60 -7.95 23.02
N ARG A 142 -22.39 -8.81 22.39
CA ARG A 142 -23.77 -9.13 22.82
C ARG A 142 -23.77 -9.76 24.23
N ALA A 143 -22.86 -10.68 24.50
CA ALA A 143 -22.75 -11.34 25.83
C ALA A 143 -22.42 -10.35 26.96
N LYS A 144 -21.78 -9.22 26.63
CA LYS A 144 -21.45 -8.15 27.59
C LYS A 144 -22.40 -6.94 27.53
N GLY A 145 -23.44 -7.00 26.70
CA GLY A 145 -24.37 -5.88 26.52
C GLY A 145 -23.73 -4.64 25.87
N LEU A 146 -22.63 -4.81 25.15
CA LEU A 146 -21.89 -3.73 24.51
C LEU A 146 -22.46 -3.41 23.12
N LYS A 147 -22.40 -2.12 22.75
CA LYS A 147 -22.67 -1.65 21.40
C LYS A 147 -21.34 -1.48 20.63
N PRO A 148 -21.38 -1.52 19.26
CA PRO A 148 -20.21 -1.19 18.47
C PRO A 148 -19.68 0.21 18.84
N PRO A 149 -18.39 0.35 19.16
CA PRO A 149 -17.84 1.63 19.59
C PRO A 149 -17.72 2.61 18.41
N MET A 150 -18.05 3.87 18.66
CA MET A 150 -17.95 4.98 17.69
C MET A 150 -16.84 5.97 18.02
N THR A 151 -16.24 5.87 19.22
CA THR A 151 -15.16 6.72 19.69
C THR A 151 -14.04 5.88 20.30
N TRP A 152 -12.84 6.42 20.35
CA TRP A 152 -11.69 5.74 20.97
C TRP A 152 -11.91 5.45 22.45
N ALA A 153 -12.56 6.36 23.18
CA ALA A 153 -12.94 6.10 24.57
C ALA A 153 -13.91 4.92 24.73
N GLU A 154 -14.80 4.71 23.77
CA GLU A 154 -15.68 3.53 23.75
C GLU A 154 -14.93 2.26 23.36
N VAL A 155 -13.93 2.35 22.47
CA VAL A 155 -13.02 1.25 22.14
C VAL A 155 -12.24 0.80 23.38
N GLU A 156 -11.65 1.73 24.14
CA GLU A 156 -10.92 1.42 25.39
C GLU A 156 -11.85 0.74 26.40
N ARG A 157 -13.05 1.30 26.65
CA ARG A 157 -14.02 0.68 27.59
C ARG A 157 -14.48 -0.71 27.14
N ALA A 158 -14.70 -0.90 25.84
CA ALA A 158 -15.06 -2.22 25.33
C ALA A 158 -13.91 -3.21 25.48
N ALA A 159 -12.67 -2.78 25.21
CA ALA A 159 -11.48 -3.59 25.41
C ALA A 159 -11.31 -4.02 26.85
N GLU A 160 -11.49 -3.12 27.82
CA GLU A 160 -11.48 -3.45 29.26
C GLU A 160 -12.57 -4.45 29.63
N ALA A 161 -13.81 -4.21 29.23
CA ALA A 161 -14.94 -5.09 29.55
C ALA A 161 -14.83 -6.49 28.96
N LEU A 162 -14.15 -6.63 27.81
CA LEU A 162 -13.95 -7.89 27.11
C LEU A 162 -12.67 -8.61 27.56
N THR A 163 -11.74 -7.92 28.22
CA THR A 163 -10.51 -8.53 28.74
C THR A 163 -10.83 -9.42 29.92
N SER A 164 -10.20 -10.60 29.94
CA SER A 164 -10.29 -11.56 31.04
C SER A 164 -8.94 -12.26 31.23
N ARG A 165 -8.87 -13.16 32.20
CA ARG A 165 -7.67 -13.97 32.40
C ARG A 165 -7.29 -14.86 31.21
N THR A 166 -8.25 -15.20 30.35
CA THR A 166 -8.09 -16.12 29.22
C THR A 166 -8.31 -15.49 27.86
N ALA A 167 -8.73 -14.21 27.80
CA ALA A 167 -9.02 -13.53 26.54
C ALA A 167 -8.57 -12.06 26.58
N LYS A 168 -8.00 -11.60 25.49
CA LYS A 168 -7.69 -10.19 25.27
C LYS A 168 -8.88 -9.48 24.66
N GLY A 169 -9.29 -8.36 25.24
CA GLY A 169 -10.45 -7.59 24.77
C GLY A 169 -10.20 -6.83 23.47
N MET A 170 -8.93 -6.55 23.14
CA MET A 170 -8.52 -5.90 21.91
C MET A 170 -7.11 -6.32 21.53
N VAL A 171 -6.86 -6.29 20.23
CA VAL A 171 -5.52 -6.42 19.64
C VAL A 171 -5.31 -5.22 18.73
N ILE A 172 -4.25 -4.47 18.98
CA ILE A 172 -3.81 -3.35 18.14
C ILE A 172 -2.31 -3.49 17.89
N ALA A 173 -1.87 -3.24 16.66
CA ALA A 173 -0.45 -3.18 16.37
C ALA A 173 0.17 -1.92 17.01
N THR A 174 1.29 -2.09 17.73
CA THR A 174 2.05 -0.98 18.34
C THR A 174 3.19 -0.57 17.43
N ASP A 175 2.86 -0.12 16.24
CA ASP A 175 3.78 0.32 15.21
C ASP A 175 3.55 1.77 14.80
N VAL A 176 4.43 2.30 13.96
CA VAL A 176 4.36 3.67 13.47
C VAL A 176 3.08 3.93 12.67
N TRP A 177 2.59 2.94 11.93
CA TRP A 177 1.37 3.09 11.13
C TRP A 177 0.13 3.26 12.00
N SER A 178 -0.02 2.45 13.05
CA SER A 178 -1.09 2.55 14.03
C SER A 178 -1.02 3.86 14.82
N PHE A 179 0.18 4.28 15.23
CA PHE A 179 0.39 5.57 15.87
C PHE A 179 -0.04 6.73 14.98
N ASN A 180 0.38 6.74 13.72
CA ASN A 180 0.00 7.77 12.75
C ASN A 180 -1.52 7.82 12.53
N ALA A 181 -2.17 6.65 12.40
CA ALA A 181 -3.62 6.57 12.26
C ALA A 181 -4.35 7.15 13.48
N LEU A 182 -3.87 6.87 14.69
CA LEU A 182 -4.42 7.45 15.93
C LEU A 182 -4.27 8.96 15.96
N VAL A 183 -3.07 9.50 15.72
CA VAL A 183 -2.83 10.96 15.69
C VAL A 183 -3.78 11.66 14.72
N MET A 184 -3.90 11.12 13.51
CA MET A 184 -4.80 11.70 12.49
C MET A 184 -6.27 11.58 12.88
N SER A 185 -6.69 10.47 13.49
CA SER A 185 -8.08 10.27 13.96
C SER A 185 -8.46 11.19 15.13
N LEU A 186 -7.49 11.64 15.91
CA LEU A 186 -7.66 12.64 16.96
C LEU A 186 -7.63 14.08 16.42
N GLY A 187 -7.52 14.27 15.09
CA GLY A 187 -7.47 15.57 14.45
C GLY A 187 -6.08 16.20 14.39
N GLY A 188 -5.04 15.44 14.78
CA GLY A 188 -3.65 15.89 14.72
C GLY A 188 -3.01 15.77 13.35
N SER A 189 -1.81 16.29 13.24
CA SER A 189 -0.95 16.18 12.06
C SER A 189 0.42 15.65 12.46
N LEU A 190 1.02 14.84 11.60
CA LEU A 190 2.37 14.30 11.79
C LEU A 190 3.46 15.31 11.43
N VAL A 191 3.11 16.29 10.60
CA VAL A 191 4.01 17.35 10.14
C VAL A 191 3.30 18.69 10.25
N LYS A 192 3.96 19.69 10.84
CA LYS A 192 3.49 21.06 10.91
C LYS A 192 4.62 21.99 10.45
N ASP A 193 4.32 22.88 9.53
CA ASP A 193 5.28 23.84 8.96
C ASP A 193 6.58 23.19 8.43
N GLY A 194 6.44 21.97 7.85
CA GLY A 194 7.56 21.18 7.33
C GLY A 194 8.39 20.45 8.40
N LEU A 195 8.04 20.55 9.67
CA LEU A 195 8.72 19.90 10.79
C LEU A 195 7.87 18.77 11.40
N PRO A 196 8.50 17.73 11.99
CA PRO A 196 7.78 16.69 12.73
C PRO A 196 6.96 17.28 13.89
N ALA A 197 5.70 16.84 14.02
CA ALA A 197 4.76 17.32 15.04
C ALA A 197 4.47 16.27 16.14
N PHE A 198 5.45 15.46 16.51
CA PHE A 198 5.28 14.35 17.46
C PHE A 198 5.11 14.77 18.93
N THR A 199 5.24 16.06 19.23
CA THR A 199 5.00 16.65 20.55
C THR A 199 3.66 17.40 20.62
N SER A 200 2.81 17.29 19.59
CA SER A 200 1.47 17.86 19.62
C SER A 200 0.61 17.15 20.67
N LYS A 201 -0.46 17.81 21.13
CA LYS A 201 -1.40 17.24 22.08
C LYS A 201 -1.96 15.89 21.59
N GLU A 202 -2.33 15.83 20.32
CA GLU A 202 -2.90 14.65 19.69
C GLU A 202 -1.87 13.52 19.59
N ALA A 203 -0.61 13.85 19.34
CA ALA A 203 0.47 12.85 19.30
C ALA A 203 0.76 12.26 20.69
N VAL A 204 0.77 13.10 21.72
CA VAL A 204 0.92 12.65 23.12
C VAL A 204 -0.27 11.78 23.52
N GLU A 205 -1.51 12.21 23.24
CA GLU A 205 -2.73 11.47 23.55
C GLU A 205 -2.75 10.08 22.83
N ALA A 206 -2.36 10.03 21.56
CA ALA A 206 -2.24 8.80 20.81
C ALA A 206 -1.24 7.82 21.45
N LEU A 207 -0.09 8.34 21.89
CA LEU A 207 0.94 7.51 22.54
C LEU A 207 0.48 7.02 23.91
N GLU A 208 -0.17 7.87 24.70
CA GLU A 208 -0.74 7.50 25.99
C GLU A 208 -1.84 6.44 25.84
N MET A 209 -2.67 6.54 24.80
CA MET A 209 -3.68 5.53 24.48
C MET A 209 -3.04 4.17 24.18
N LEU A 210 -2.03 4.13 23.30
CA LEU A 210 -1.29 2.91 23.00
C LEU A 210 -0.65 2.33 24.26
N TYR A 211 -0.11 3.19 25.14
CA TYR A 211 0.48 2.77 26.40
C TYR A 211 -0.55 2.19 27.37
N ARG A 212 -1.73 2.79 27.50
CA ARG A 212 -2.84 2.23 28.32
C ARG A 212 -3.27 0.87 27.79
N MET A 213 -3.48 0.76 26.47
CA MET A 213 -3.83 -0.52 25.85
C MET A 213 -2.75 -1.60 26.06
N LEU A 214 -1.47 -1.22 26.01
CA LEU A 214 -0.36 -2.14 26.27
C LEU A 214 -0.33 -2.63 27.72
N LYS A 215 -0.62 -1.75 28.69
CA LYS A 215 -0.69 -2.12 30.13
C LYS A 215 -1.84 -3.09 30.42
N LEU A 216 -2.94 -2.99 29.71
CA LEU A 216 -4.09 -3.90 29.83
C LEU A 216 -3.84 -5.24 29.10
N GLU A 217 -2.63 -5.46 28.56
CA GLU A 217 -2.30 -6.60 27.71
C GLU A 217 -3.25 -6.77 26.51
N VAL A 218 -3.90 -5.67 26.09
CA VAL A 218 -4.82 -5.65 24.96
C VAL A 218 -4.13 -5.40 23.62
N SER A 219 -2.82 -5.11 23.64
CA SER A 219 -2.03 -4.92 22.42
C SER A 219 -1.05 -6.08 22.20
N THR A 220 -0.74 -6.39 20.95
CA THR A 220 0.33 -7.33 20.58
C THR A 220 1.48 -6.60 19.94
N ARG A 221 2.71 -6.95 20.33
CA ARG A 221 3.92 -6.56 19.61
C ARG A 221 4.02 -7.46 18.37
N ASN A 222 3.96 -6.85 17.19
CA ASN A 222 4.14 -7.50 15.89
C ASN A 222 3.11 -8.61 15.56
N ILE A 223 1.99 -8.20 14.97
CA ILE A 223 1.25 -9.11 14.10
C ILE A 223 1.77 -8.88 12.68
N SER A 224 2.93 -9.41 12.39
CA SER A 224 3.43 -9.61 11.03
C SER A 224 3.13 -11.05 10.59
N GLY A 225 1.85 -11.41 10.56
CA GLY A 225 1.39 -12.71 10.09
C GLY A 225 -0.06 -12.63 9.62
N PRO A 226 -0.49 -13.49 8.67
CA PRO A 226 -1.89 -13.52 8.27
C PRO A 226 -2.76 -13.86 9.49
N ILE A 227 -3.80 -13.06 9.70
CA ILE A 227 -4.88 -13.41 10.63
C ILE A 227 -5.60 -14.59 9.98
N THR A 228 -5.40 -15.80 10.52
CA THR A 228 -6.15 -17.02 10.15
C THR A 228 -7.53 -16.99 10.77
#